data_685feaa8318a95591ba47374a82e4b37
#
_entry.id   685feaa8318a95591ba47374a82e4b37
#
_cell.length_a   1.000
_cell.length_b   1.000
_cell.length_c   1.000
_cell.angle_alpha   90.00
_cell.angle_beta   90.00
_cell.angle_gamma   90.00
#
_symmetry.space_group_name_H-M   'P 1'
#
loop_
_entity.id
_entity.type
_entity.pdbx_description
1 polymer ?
#
loop_
_entity_poly.entity_id
_entity_poly.type
_entity_poly.pdbx_seq_one_letter_code
_entity_poly.pdbx_strand_id
1 'polypeptide(L)'
;TIYFILTPLMGMVYYLYAVSVIYEERPQLNRMILLGGIPGAVYTLLVLSNFFTKCLFDITANQGYEQGSLIFITYLIFYAYCACCIVIAVRNRRSIDRHIYHILATFPVLAVLVIFFQQMYPNIILSGSAATCALLIIYLHLQNRQISLDYLTNVPNRQELLNMLDLLLRRYP
;
A
#
# COMPACT_ATOMS: atom_id res chain seq x y z
N THR A 1 17.36 -9.26 -7.39
CA THR A 1 16.60 -8.32 -8.27
C THR A 1 15.11 -8.29 -7.88
N ILE A 2 14.42 -9.43 -7.84
CA ILE A 2 12.98 -9.52 -7.55
C ILE A 2 12.61 -8.86 -6.21
N TYR A 3 13.39 -9.06 -5.17
CA TYR A 3 13.18 -8.45 -3.86
C TYR A 3 13.10 -6.91 -3.91
N PHE A 4 14.02 -6.28 -4.64
CA PHE A 4 14.09 -4.81 -4.78
C PHE A 4 12.92 -4.24 -5.59
N ILE A 5 12.37 -5.02 -6.52
CA ILE A 5 11.14 -4.63 -7.23
C ILE A 5 9.93 -4.76 -6.31
N LEU A 6 9.83 -5.86 -5.56
CA LEU A 6 8.65 -6.15 -4.76
C LEU A 6 8.44 -5.17 -3.61
N THR A 7 9.51 -4.69 -2.96
CA THR A 7 9.38 -3.82 -1.78
C THR A 7 8.65 -2.50 -2.08
N PRO A 8 9.07 -1.66 -3.05
CA PRO A 8 8.33 -0.45 -3.40
C PRO A 8 7.02 -0.72 -4.12
N LEU A 9 6.95 -1.80 -4.93
CA LEU A 9 5.71 -2.20 -5.61
C LEU A 9 4.59 -2.48 -4.60
N MET A 10 4.92 -3.09 -3.48
CA MET A 10 3.98 -3.35 -2.40
C MET A 10 3.42 -2.05 -1.80
N GLY A 11 4.29 -1.06 -1.55
CA GLY A 11 3.86 0.27 -1.13
C GLY A 11 2.95 0.94 -2.16
N MET A 12 3.29 0.83 -3.45
CA MET A 12 2.49 1.35 -4.55
C MET A 12 1.11 0.66 -4.63
N VAL A 13 1.06 -0.67 -4.58
CA VAL A 13 -0.19 -1.43 -4.63
C VAL A 13 -1.10 -1.05 -3.45
N TYR A 14 -0.52 -0.92 -2.26
CA TYR A 14 -1.28 -0.50 -1.10
C TYR A 14 -1.81 0.94 -1.22
N TYR A 15 -1.00 1.84 -1.76
CA TYR A 15 -1.42 3.21 -2.06
C TYR A 15 -2.59 3.22 -3.06
N LEU A 16 -2.49 2.47 -4.17
CA LEU A 16 -3.55 2.37 -5.18
C LEU A 16 -4.84 1.80 -4.58
N TYR A 17 -4.72 0.79 -3.72
CA TYR A 17 -5.85 0.25 -2.96
C TYR A 17 -6.48 1.31 -2.05
N ALA A 18 -5.68 2.03 -1.26
CA ALA A 18 -6.18 3.10 -0.39
C ALA A 18 -6.91 4.20 -1.18
N VAL A 19 -6.34 4.62 -2.31
CA VAL A 19 -6.97 5.62 -3.21
C VAL A 19 -8.26 5.09 -3.81
N SER A 20 -8.32 3.82 -4.26
CA SER A 20 -9.52 3.24 -4.83
C SER A 20 -10.66 3.16 -3.82
N VAL A 21 -10.36 2.78 -2.58
CA VAL A 21 -11.37 2.71 -1.50
C VAL A 21 -11.89 4.10 -1.10
N ILE A 22 -11.00 5.10 -1.04
CA ILE A 22 -11.37 6.44 -0.56
C ILE A 22 -12.07 7.28 -1.63
N TYR A 23 -11.68 7.12 -2.90
CA TYR A 23 -12.12 7.97 -4.02
C TYR A 23 -12.99 7.23 -5.03
N GLU A 24 -13.57 6.08 -4.70
CA GLU A 24 -14.30 5.21 -5.62
C GLU A 24 -15.33 5.92 -6.48
N GLU A 25 -16.07 6.89 -5.93
CA GLU A 25 -17.11 7.64 -6.63
C GLU A 25 -16.66 9.06 -7.05
N ARG A 26 -15.37 9.38 -6.94
CA ARG A 26 -14.89 10.75 -7.19
C ARG A 26 -14.16 10.85 -8.53
N PRO A 27 -14.37 11.92 -9.31
CA PRO A 27 -13.68 12.13 -10.59
C PRO A 27 -12.15 12.27 -10.44
N GLN A 28 -11.66 12.45 -9.22
CA GLN A 28 -10.24 12.57 -8.90
C GLN A 28 -9.50 11.23 -8.87
N LEU A 29 -10.22 10.09 -8.87
CA LEU A 29 -9.66 8.74 -8.78
C LEU A 29 -8.57 8.50 -9.83
N ASN A 30 -8.88 8.72 -11.10
CA ASN A 30 -7.96 8.46 -12.21
C ASN A 30 -6.67 9.30 -12.11
N ARG A 31 -6.81 10.56 -11.68
CA ARG A 31 -5.65 11.45 -11.49
C ARG A 31 -4.76 10.97 -10.34
N MET A 32 -5.34 10.52 -9.23
CA MET A 32 -4.60 10.03 -8.08
C MET A 32 -3.90 8.70 -8.38
N ILE A 33 -4.54 7.80 -9.14
CA ILE A 33 -3.94 6.56 -9.61
C ILE A 33 -2.75 6.87 -10.52
N LEU A 34 -2.92 7.76 -11.50
CA LEU A 34 -1.85 8.12 -12.42
C LEU A 34 -0.65 8.73 -11.68
N LEU A 35 -0.89 9.73 -10.82
CA LEU A 35 0.16 10.39 -10.06
C LEU A 35 0.90 9.42 -9.11
N GLY A 36 0.16 8.51 -8.48
CA GLY A 36 0.76 7.49 -7.61
C GLY A 36 1.50 6.39 -8.37
N GLY A 37 1.12 6.10 -9.60
CA GLY A 37 1.79 5.11 -10.44
C GLY A 37 3.15 5.57 -10.98
N ILE A 38 3.34 6.88 -11.21
CA ILE A 38 4.55 7.43 -11.82
C ILE A 38 5.82 7.10 -11.02
N PRO A 39 5.91 7.35 -9.70
CA PRO A 39 7.14 7.04 -8.95
C PRO A 39 7.48 5.54 -8.98
N GLY A 40 6.47 4.68 -8.91
CA GLY A 40 6.65 3.23 -8.99
C GLY A 40 7.15 2.77 -10.37
N ALA A 41 6.59 3.34 -11.44
CA ALA A 41 7.04 3.05 -12.81
C ALA A 41 8.50 3.51 -13.05
N VAL A 42 8.83 4.74 -12.64
CA VAL A 42 10.20 5.28 -12.74
C VAL A 42 11.18 4.40 -11.94
N TYR A 43 10.80 4.01 -10.72
CA TYR A 43 11.64 3.12 -9.92
C TYR A 43 11.82 1.74 -10.57
N THR A 44 10.77 1.17 -11.13
CA THR A 44 10.86 -0.13 -11.83
C THR A 44 11.83 -0.05 -12.99
N LEU A 45 11.79 1.04 -13.79
CA LEU A 45 12.75 1.29 -14.85
C LEU A 45 14.19 1.41 -14.31
N LEU A 46 14.37 2.07 -13.16
CA LEU A 46 15.67 2.20 -12.51
C LEU A 46 16.21 0.83 -12.06
N VAL A 47 15.37 -0.05 -11.49
CA VAL A 47 15.77 -1.40 -11.12
C VAL A 47 16.13 -2.25 -12.35
N LEU A 48 15.39 -2.11 -13.45
CA LEU A 48 15.71 -2.80 -14.69
C LEU A 48 17.04 -2.30 -15.28
N SER A 49 17.32 -1.00 -15.21
CA SER A 49 18.59 -0.44 -15.64
C SER A 49 19.77 -0.86 -14.76
N ASN A 50 19.53 -1.33 -13.55
CA ASN A 50 20.57 -1.81 -12.63
C ASN A 50 21.35 -3.00 -13.18
N PHE A 51 20.76 -3.75 -14.12
CA PHE A 51 21.47 -4.82 -14.84
C PHE A 51 22.73 -4.30 -15.56
N PHE A 52 22.70 -3.04 -16.01
CA PHE A 52 23.82 -2.40 -16.68
C PHE A 52 24.62 -1.48 -15.75
N THR A 53 23.95 -0.79 -14.82
CA THR A 53 24.55 0.28 -14.01
C THR A 53 25.14 -0.18 -12.69
N LYS A 54 24.63 -1.30 -12.13
CA LYS A 54 25.01 -1.88 -10.82
C LYS A 54 24.95 -0.88 -9.65
N CYS A 55 24.16 0.17 -9.78
CA CYS A 55 24.08 1.26 -8.81
C CYS A 55 23.26 0.92 -7.56
N LEU A 56 22.24 0.03 -7.68
CA LEU A 56 21.39 -0.38 -6.58
C LEU A 56 21.97 -1.56 -5.78
N PHE A 57 22.49 -2.55 -6.51
CA PHE A 57 23.15 -3.74 -5.96
C PHE A 57 24.02 -4.38 -7.03
N ASP A 58 25.10 -5.04 -6.59
CA ASP A 58 25.91 -5.92 -7.43
C ASP A 58 25.97 -7.32 -6.83
N ILE A 59 26.11 -8.33 -7.68
CA ILE A 59 26.27 -9.72 -7.29
C ILE A 59 27.52 -10.23 -7.96
N THR A 60 28.59 -10.31 -7.20
CA THR A 60 29.90 -10.80 -7.67
C THR A 60 30.10 -12.23 -7.18
N ALA A 61 30.61 -13.11 -8.06
CA ALA A 61 30.80 -14.53 -7.76
C ALA A 61 31.69 -14.80 -6.54
N ASN A 62 32.61 -13.88 -6.23
CA ASN A 62 33.58 -14.04 -5.14
C ASN A 62 33.19 -13.35 -3.82
N GLN A 63 32.34 -12.30 -3.86
CA GLN A 63 32.00 -11.46 -2.70
C GLN A 63 30.52 -11.57 -2.32
N GLY A 64 29.69 -12.24 -3.16
CA GLY A 64 28.27 -12.38 -2.90
C GLY A 64 27.48 -11.11 -3.23
N TYR A 65 26.55 -10.74 -2.34
CA TYR A 65 25.67 -9.58 -2.48
C TYR A 65 26.33 -8.34 -1.86
N GLU A 66 26.49 -7.30 -2.68
CA GLU A 66 26.94 -5.98 -2.24
C GLU A 66 25.87 -4.93 -2.47
N GLN A 67 25.67 -4.06 -1.47
CA GLN A 67 24.72 -2.97 -1.54
C GLN A 67 25.30 -1.82 -2.37
N GLY A 68 24.58 -1.39 -3.39
CA GLY A 68 24.94 -0.22 -4.19
C GLY A 68 24.63 1.09 -3.47
N SER A 69 25.24 2.18 -3.95
CA SER A 69 25.08 3.53 -3.36
C SER A 69 23.66 4.08 -3.42
N LEU A 70 22.82 3.59 -4.34
CA LEU A 70 21.45 4.07 -4.53
C LEU A 70 20.37 3.21 -3.85
N ILE A 71 20.76 2.22 -3.06
CA ILE A 71 19.80 1.32 -2.38
C ILE A 71 18.82 2.07 -1.48
N PHE A 72 19.23 3.20 -0.90
CA PHE A 72 18.38 4.02 -0.06
C PHE A 72 17.12 4.54 -0.77
N ILE A 73 17.17 4.69 -2.11
CA ILE A 73 16.02 5.13 -2.93
C ILE A 73 14.87 4.12 -2.83
N THR A 74 15.19 2.83 -2.76
CA THR A 74 14.20 1.76 -2.56
C THR A 74 13.35 2.01 -1.32
N TYR A 75 14.00 2.28 -0.21
CA TYR A 75 13.35 2.51 1.08
C TYR A 75 12.63 3.87 1.12
N LEU A 76 13.25 4.90 0.53
CA LEU A 76 12.65 6.24 0.45
C LEU A 76 11.31 6.21 -0.29
N ILE A 77 11.24 5.53 -1.43
CA ILE A 77 10.00 5.40 -2.22
C ILE A 77 8.95 4.63 -1.42
N PHE A 78 9.33 3.54 -0.77
CA PHE A 78 8.42 2.78 0.07
C PHE A 78 7.84 3.64 1.22
N TYR A 79 8.68 4.36 1.95
CA TYR A 79 8.25 5.24 3.03
C TYR A 79 7.38 6.39 2.51
N ALA A 80 7.68 6.93 1.33
CA ALA A 80 6.86 7.96 0.70
C ALA A 80 5.44 7.45 0.40
N TYR A 81 5.28 6.24 -0.13
CA TYR A 81 3.97 5.64 -0.33
C TYR A 81 3.22 5.42 0.98
N CYS A 82 3.88 4.91 2.02
CA CYS A 82 3.28 4.75 3.35
C CYS A 82 2.82 6.08 3.93
N ALA A 83 3.64 7.13 3.83
CA ALA A 83 3.29 8.47 4.28
C ALA A 83 2.09 9.03 3.51
N CYS A 84 2.07 8.89 2.18
CA CYS A 84 0.94 9.30 1.35
C CYS A 84 -0.36 8.57 1.76
N CYS A 85 -0.32 7.27 2.02
CA CYS A 85 -1.47 6.51 2.50
C CYS A 85 -2.02 7.07 3.81
N ILE A 86 -1.14 7.33 4.79
CA ILE A 86 -1.52 7.90 6.09
C ILE A 86 -2.15 9.29 5.90
N VAL A 87 -1.52 10.17 5.11
CA VAL A 87 -2.02 11.52 4.85
C VAL A 87 -3.41 11.48 4.20
N ILE A 88 -3.60 10.64 3.20
CA ILE A 88 -4.89 10.50 2.50
C ILE A 88 -5.96 9.95 3.45
N ALA A 89 -5.64 8.94 4.25
CA ALA A 89 -6.56 8.37 5.24
C ALA A 89 -6.97 9.41 6.29
N VAL A 90 -6.01 10.14 6.87
CA VAL A 90 -6.28 11.18 7.88
C VAL A 90 -7.11 12.33 7.29
N ARG A 91 -6.79 12.78 6.07
CA ARG A 91 -7.51 13.87 5.41
C ARG A 91 -8.98 13.52 5.13
N ASN A 92 -9.25 12.27 4.82
CA ASN A 92 -10.59 11.79 4.48
C ASN A 92 -11.29 11.04 5.63
N ARG A 93 -10.77 11.10 6.87
CA ARG A 93 -11.28 10.35 8.04
C ARG A 93 -12.78 10.52 8.32
N ARG A 94 -13.37 11.64 7.92
CA ARG A 94 -14.79 11.94 8.11
C ARG A 94 -15.70 11.33 7.02
N SER A 95 -15.11 10.98 5.86
CA SER A 95 -15.82 10.43 4.70
C SER A 95 -15.70 8.92 4.59
N ILE A 96 -14.93 8.29 5.48
CA ILE A 96 -14.61 6.86 5.43
C ILE A 96 -15.20 6.19 6.67
N ASP A 97 -15.65 4.94 6.54
CA ASP A 97 -16.04 4.13 7.67
C ASP A 97 -14.88 4.04 8.67
N ARG A 98 -15.22 4.09 9.96
CA ARG A 98 -14.24 4.03 11.06
C ARG A 98 -13.39 2.77 11.01
N HIS A 99 -13.98 1.64 10.62
CA HIS A 99 -13.26 0.38 10.51
C HIS A 99 -12.23 0.41 9.37
N ILE A 100 -12.64 0.89 8.20
CA ILE A 100 -11.76 1.05 7.03
C ILE A 100 -10.63 2.04 7.34
N TYR A 101 -10.94 3.17 8.00
CA TYR A 101 -9.94 4.14 8.43
C TYR A 101 -8.84 3.51 9.30
N HIS A 102 -9.21 2.69 10.29
CA HIS A 102 -8.24 2.02 11.15
C HIS A 102 -7.33 1.09 10.35
N ILE A 103 -7.88 0.29 9.43
CA ILE A 103 -7.08 -0.60 8.58
C ILE A 103 -6.10 0.22 7.71
N LEU A 104 -6.61 1.25 7.03
CA LEU A 104 -5.79 2.07 6.13
C LEU A 104 -4.68 2.85 6.86
N ALA A 105 -4.91 3.25 8.11
CA ALA A 105 -3.93 3.99 8.90
C ALA A 105 -2.92 3.07 9.60
N THR A 106 -3.37 1.94 10.16
CA THR A 106 -2.52 1.06 10.96
C THR A 106 -1.53 0.28 10.11
N PHE A 107 -1.97 -0.20 8.94
CA PHE A 107 -1.12 -1.04 8.11
C PHE A 107 0.17 -0.34 7.63
N PRO A 108 0.16 0.89 7.08
CA PRO A 108 1.39 1.57 6.68
C PRO A 108 2.36 1.80 7.85
N VAL A 109 1.83 2.04 9.06
CA VAL A 109 2.66 2.21 10.27
C VAL A 109 3.39 0.89 10.60
N LEU A 110 2.66 -0.23 10.59
CA LEU A 110 3.27 -1.55 10.81
C LEU A 110 4.30 -1.88 9.73
N ALA A 111 3.99 -1.59 8.46
CA ALA A 111 4.89 -1.83 7.34
C ALA A 111 6.20 -1.02 7.47
N VAL A 112 6.11 0.25 7.86
CA VAL A 112 7.28 1.09 8.16
C VAL A 112 8.12 0.50 9.28
N LEU A 113 7.50 0.05 10.37
CA LEU A 113 8.21 -0.58 11.49
C LEU A 113 8.95 -1.86 11.07
N VAL A 114 8.28 -2.74 10.29
CA VAL A 114 8.89 -3.99 9.80
C VAL A 114 10.09 -3.70 8.90
N ILE A 115 9.96 -2.78 7.95
CA ILE A 115 11.06 -2.43 7.05
C ILE A 115 12.20 -1.74 7.81
N PHE A 116 11.89 -0.88 8.77
CA PHE A 116 12.90 -0.26 9.63
C PHE A 116 13.68 -1.32 10.45
N PHE A 117 12.98 -2.29 11.06
CA PHE A 117 13.62 -3.40 11.77
C PHE A 117 14.50 -4.23 10.83
N GLN A 118 14.06 -4.49 9.62
CA GLN A 118 14.84 -5.24 8.63
C GLN A 118 16.10 -4.48 8.20
N GLN A 119 16.08 -3.15 8.15
CA GLN A 119 17.28 -2.35 7.88
C GLN A 119 18.31 -2.47 9.01
N MET A 120 17.83 -2.54 10.26
CA MET A 120 18.72 -2.73 11.42
C MET A 120 19.29 -4.14 11.51
N TYR A 121 18.56 -5.14 11.04
CA TYR A 121 18.93 -6.57 11.09
C TYR A 121 18.83 -7.22 9.70
N PRO A 122 19.82 -6.99 8.79
CA PRO A 122 19.75 -7.46 7.39
C PRO A 122 19.67 -8.99 7.25
N ASN A 123 20.07 -9.74 8.27
CA ASN A 123 20.04 -11.19 8.30
C ASN A 123 18.63 -11.77 8.48
N ILE A 124 17.64 -10.94 8.84
CA ILE A 124 16.25 -11.36 9.07
C ILE A 124 15.38 -10.86 7.91
N ILE A 125 14.86 -11.78 7.09
CA ILE A 125 13.98 -11.43 5.97
C ILE A 125 12.53 -11.36 6.46
N LEU A 126 12.11 -10.19 6.91
CA LEU A 126 10.73 -9.93 7.38
C LEU A 126 9.79 -9.37 6.32
N SER A 127 10.33 -8.84 5.22
CA SER A 127 9.53 -8.19 4.17
C SER A 127 8.52 -9.12 3.49
N GLY A 128 8.86 -10.40 3.32
CA GLY A 128 7.93 -11.39 2.76
C GLY A 128 6.70 -11.60 3.63
N SER A 129 6.86 -11.71 4.93
CA SER A 129 5.75 -11.86 5.88
C SER A 129 4.88 -10.59 5.93
N ALA A 130 5.49 -9.41 5.90
CA ALA A 130 4.76 -8.15 5.82
C ALA A 130 3.94 -8.03 4.53
N ALA A 131 4.51 -8.45 3.37
CA ALA A 131 3.79 -8.50 2.10
C ALA A 131 2.58 -9.42 2.17
N THR A 132 2.76 -10.61 2.72
CA THR A 132 1.67 -11.58 2.89
C THR A 132 0.57 -11.06 3.79
N CYS A 133 0.92 -10.44 4.91
CA CYS A 133 -0.06 -9.80 5.80
C CYS A 133 -0.84 -8.67 5.10
N ALA A 134 -0.16 -7.84 4.29
CA ALA A 134 -0.81 -6.79 3.52
C ALA A 134 -1.85 -7.33 2.55
N LEU A 135 -1.45 -8.31 1.75
CA LEU A 135 -2.34 -8.95 0.78
C LEU A 135 -3.51 -9.64 1.47
N LEU A 136 -3.28 -10.28 2.62
CA LEU A 136 -4.33 -10.91 3.41
C LEU A 136 -5.35 -9.88 3.93
N ILE A 137 -4.89 -8.75 4.44
CA ILE A 137 -5.77 -7.67 4.91
C ILE A 137 -6.62 -7.13 3.77
N ILE A 138 -6.01 -6.86 2.60
CA ILE A 138 -6.72 -6.41 1.40
C ILE A 138 -7.77 -7.46 0.98
N TYR A 139 -7.37 -8.73 0.92
CA TYR A 139 -8.25 -9.83 0.54
C TYR A 139 -9.45 -9.97 1.49
N LEU A 140 -9.22 -9.98 2.81
CA LEU A 140 -10.29 -10.06 3.81
C LEU A 140 -11.25 -8.86 3.72
N HIS A 141 -10.71 -7.66 3.45
CA HIS A 141 -11.54 -6.48 3.26
C HIS A 141 -12.44 -6.60 2.02
N LEU A 142 -11.88 -7.05 0.90
CA LEU A 142 -12.64 -7.27 -0.34
C LEU A 142 -13.71 -8.37 -0.15
N GLN A 143 -13.40 -9.46 0.56
CA GLN A 143 -14.39 -10.48 0.89
C GLN A 143 -15.52 -9.95 1.78
N ASN A 144 -15.19 -9.22 2.83
CA ASN A 144 -16.20 -8.62 3.71
C ASN A 144 -17.14 -7.67 2.94
N ARG A 145 -16.62 -6.98 1.94
CA ARG A 145 -17.41 -6.10 1.07
C ARG A 145 -18.40 -6.88 0.18
N GLN A 146 -18.02 -8.07 -0.30
CA GLN A 146 -18.94 -8.95 -1.06
C GLN A 146 -20.04 -9.53 -0.18
N ILE A 147 -19.75 -9.80 1.09
CA ILE A 147 -20.74 -10.33 2.06
C ILE A 147 -21.73 -9.24 2.52
N SER A 148 -21.40 -7.97 2.37
CA SER A 148 -22.30 -6.85 2.74
C SER A 148 -23.48 -6.64 1.78
N LEU A 149 -23.50 -7.34 0.63
CA LEU A 149 -24.64 -7.39 -0.26
C LEU A 149 -25.54 -8.60 0.03
N ASP A 150 -26.84 -8.42 -0.02
CA ASP A 150 -27.79 -9.51 0.04
C ASP A 150 -27.73 -10.32 -1.26
N TYR A 151 -27.51 -11.63 -1.14
CA TYR A 151 -27.29 -12.54 -2.26
C TYR A 151 -28.48 -12.60 -3.25
N LEU A 152 -29.71 -12.37 -2.77
CA LEU A 152 -30.91 -12.49 -3.59
C LEU A 152 -31.26 -11.18 -4.30
N THR A 153 -31.06 -10.06 -3.64
CA THR A 153 -31.54 -8.75 -4.10
C THR A 153 -30.44 -7.84 -4.61
N ASN A 154 -29.16 -8.19 -4.39
CA ASN A 154 -27.99 -7.37 -4.68
C ASN A 154 -28.01 -5.97 -4.03
N VAL A 155 -28.84 -5.80 -3.00
CA VAL A 155 -28.98 -4.57 -2.21
C VAL A 155 -28.10 -4.69 -0.95
N PRO A 156 -27.57 -3.58 -0.40
CA PRO A 156 -26.85 -3.60 0.85
C PRO A 156 -27.63 -4.31 1.94
N ASN A 157 -26.99 -5.23 2.65
CA ASN A 157 -27.64 -5.89 3.78
C ASN A 157 -27.93 -4.87 4.92
N ARG A 158 -28.72 -5.25 5.91
CA ARG A 158 -29.12 -4.37 7.01
C ARG A 158 -27.94 -3.69 7.70
N GLN A 159 -26.81 -4.41 7.86
CA GLN A 159 -25.62 -3.88 8.53
C GLN A 159 -24.96 -2.77 7.69
N GLU A 160 -24.85 -2.97 6.39
CA GLU A 160 -24.28 -1.99 5.48
C GLU A 160 -25.16 -0.75 5.34
N LEU A 161 -26.48 -0.95 5.33
CA LEU A 161 -27.42 0.17 5.34
C LEU A 161 -27.26 1.05 6.60
N LEU A 162 -27.10 0.46 7.77
CA LEU A 162 -26.86 1.19 9.01
C LEU A 162 -25.52 1.93 8.99
N ASN A 163 -24.48 1.32 8.45
CA ASN A 163 -23.17 1.94 8.27
C ASN A 163 -23.25 3.17 7.33
N MET A 164 -23.94 3.03 6.21
CA MET A 164 -24.18 4.14 5.28
C MET A 164 -24.96 5.29 5.93
N LEU A 165 -25.98 4.96 6.72
CA LEU A 165 -26.78 5.95 7.44
C LEU A 165 -25.92 6.72 8.46
N ASP A 166 -25.08 6.03 9.23
CA ASP A 166 -24.17 6.66 10.20
C ASP A 166 -23.13 7.57 9.49
N LEU A 167 -22.62 7.16 8.33
CA LEU A 167 -21.74 7.99 7.52
C LEU A 167 -22.43 9.26 7.00
N LEU A 168 -23.68 9.14 6.55
CA LEU A 168 -24.47 10.29 6.09
C LEU A 168 -24.74 11.28 7.24
N LEU A 169 -25.12 10.78 8.41
CA LEU A 169 -25.36 11.61 9.60
C LEU A 169 -24.11 12.34 10.08
N ARG A 170 -22.92 11.74 9.91
CA ARG A 170 -21.65 12.41 10.25
C ARG A 170 -21.23 13.45 9.21
N ARG A 171 -21.67 13.29 7.96
CA ARG A 171 -21.33 14.19 6.86
C ARG A 171 -22.22 15.43 6.83
N TYR A 172 -23.47 15.28 7.32
CA TYR A 172 -24.48 16.34 7.35
C TYR A 172 -25.07 16.40 8.78
N PRO A 173 -24.31 17.00 9.74
CA PRO A 173 -24.80 17.19 11.10
C PRO A 173 -25.96 18.19 11.17
#